data_8ae3f949ec2d1f5b120763a8748b2fe9
#
_entry.id   8ae3f949ec2d1f5b120763a8748b2fe9
#
_cell.length_a   1.000
_cell.length_b   1.000
_cell.length_c   1.000
_cell.angle_alpha   90.00
_cell.angle_beta   90.00
_cell.angle_gamma   90.00
#
_symmetry.space_group_name_H-M   'P 1'
#
loop_
_entity.id
_entity.type
_entity.pdbx_description
1 polymer ?
#
loop_
_entity_poly.entity_id
_entity_poly.type
_entity_poly.pdbx_seq_one_letter_code
_entity_poly.pdbx_strand_id
1 'polypeptide(L)'
;PLAPASGDSPAPGTHPDPAAGSPATGPVPGPATTGDVASGTLFGALHTVCGEVEDLTDVTIRPVTVGTDRGLDGPLHALVLAAREAALNAATHSGCAEVHVFAEVTPSGVDVFVRDRGPGFSEADVPPDRHGVRHSIRDRMVRAGGDVRIDSGPRGTEVSLHMPS
;
A
#
# COMPACT_ATOMS: atom_id res chain seq x y z
N PRO A 1 40.33 34.13 -60.01
CA PRO A 1 40.13 35.53 -59.89
C PRO A 1 38.67 35.88 -59.53
N LEU A 2 38.62 36.81 -58.69
CA LEU A 2 37.59 37.83 -58.55
C LEU A 2 36.33 37.47 -57.72
N ALA A 3 36.34 37.88 -56.48
CA ALA A 3 35.18 38.51 -55.88
C ALA A 3 34.93 39.86 -56.58
N PRO A 4 33.84 40.62 -56.32
CA PRO A 4 33.22 40.89 -55.07
C PRO A 4 31.71 41.26 -55.11
N ALA A 5 31.26 41.64 -53.93
CA ALA A 5 30.35 42.74 -53.58
C ALA A 5 28.86 42.41 -53.34
N SER A 6 28.46 42.57 -52.17
CA SER A 6 27.78 43.71 -51.52
C SER A 6 26.29 43.85 -51.74
N GLY A 7 25.62 44.02 -50.66
CA GLY A 7 24.42 44.83 -50.49
C GLY A 7 23.18 43.95 -50.31
N ASP A 8 22.39 44.10 -49.37
CA ASP A 8 21.82 45.25 -48.72
C ASP A 8 20.89 44.73 -47.62
N SER A 9 20.92 45.44 -46.50
CA SER A 9 19.94 45.30 -45.45
C SER A 9 18.77 46.22 -45.74
N PRO A 10 17.57 45.90 -45.42
CA PRO A 10 16.94 46.60 -44.31
C PRO A 10 16.04 45.77 -43.42
N ALA A 11 16.14 46.00 -42.15
CA ALA A 11 15.06 45.87 -41.18
C ALA A 11 14.09 47.07 -41.32
N PRO A 12 12.97 47.18 -40.58
CA PRO A 12 12.31 46.31 -39.64
C PRO A 12 10.80 46.16 -39.96
N GLY A 13 10.20 45.13 -39.49
CA GLY A 13 8.75 44.92 -39.54
C GLY A 13 8.24 44.32 -38.24
N THR A 14 7.83 45.20 -37.40
CA THR A 14 6.70 45.17 -36.43
C THR A 14 6.14 43.83 -35.99
N HIS A 15 6.31 43.58 -34.69
CA HIS A 15 5.48 42.68 -33.89
C HIS A 15 3.97 42.92 -34.09
N PRO A 16 3.15 41.88 -33.93
CA PRO A 16 2.31 41.86 -32.75
C PRO A 16 2.46 40.55 -31.98
N ASP A 17 2.60 40.73 -30.72
CA ASP A 17 2.43 39.80 -29.62
C ASP A 17 0.99 39.23 -29.62
N PRO A 18 0.78 37.91 -29.58
CA PRO A 18 -0.46 37.35 -29.03
C PRO A 18 -0.20 36.77 -27.65
N ALA A 19 -0.74 37.49 -26.72
CA ALA A 19 -1.12 37.09 -25.37
C ALA A 19 -0.85 35.62 -25.00
N ALA A 20 0.08 35.50 -24.06
CA ALA A 20 0.30 34.33 -23.27
C ALA A 20 -1.00 33.85 -22.59
N GLY A 21 -1.53 32.73 -23.05
CA GLY A 21 -2.36 31.89 -22.26
C GLY A 21 -1.46 31.05 -21.34
N SER A 22 -1.29 31.48 -20.12
CA SER A 22 -0.71 30.64 -19.06
C SER A 22 -1.61 29.43 -18.87
N PRO A 23 -1.09 28.18 -18.98
CA PRO A 23 -1.79 27.06 -18.41
C PRO A 23 -1.81 27.23 -16.90
N ALA A 24 -3.01 27.25 -16.34
CA ALA A 24 -3.23 27.22 -14.91
C ALA A 24 -2.45 26.03 -14.33
N THR A 25 -1.39 26.31 -13.62
CA THR A 25 -0.72 25.37 -12.74
C THR A 25 -1.70 25.07 -11.61
N GLY A 26 -2.45 23.97 -11.77
CA GLY A 26 -3.15 23.36 -10.66
C GLY A 26 -2.12 23.00 -9.59
N PRO A 27 -2.50 23.01 -8.31
CA PRO A 27 -1.57 22.65 -7.26
C PRO A 27 -1.07 21.24 -7.48
N VAL A 28 0.23 21.10 -7.73
CA VAL A 28 0.92 19.82 -7.66
C VAL A 28 0.73 19.33 -6.23
N PRO A 29 0.15 18.13 -5.98
CA PRO A 29 0.14 17.59 -4.65
C PRO A 29 1.60 17.42 -4.23
N GLY A 30 2.02 18.22 -3.26
CA GLY A 30 3.32 18.09 -2.62
C GLY A 30 3.46 16.68 -2.02
N PRO A 31 4.69 16.24 -1.74
CA PRO A 31 4.89 14.96 -1.06
C PRO A 31 4.09 14.98 0.23
N ALA A 32 3.26 13.96 0.42
CA ALA A 32 2.46 13.79 1.61
C ALA A 32 3.38 13.94 2.83
N THR A 33 3.13 14.98 3.60
CA THR A 33 3.84 15.24 4.84
C THR A 33 3.59 14.06 5.77
N THR A 34 4.63 13.30 6.04
CA THR A 34 4.66 12.31 7.13
C THR A 34 4.43 13.09 8.43
N GLY A 35 3.22 13.02 8.98
CA GLY A 35 2.93 13.69 10.24
C GLY A 35 1.47 14.11 10.35
N ASP A 36 0.61 13.18 10.43
CA ASP A 36 -0.57 13.08 11.28
C ASP A 36 -1.29 11.77 10.87
N VAL A 37 -0.82 10.67 11.43
CA VAL A 37 -1.53 9.39 11.28
C VAL A 37 -2.80 9.57 12.11
N ALA A 38 -3.88 9.97 11.43
CA ALA A 38 -5.19 10.06 12.05
C ALA A 38 -5.54 8.69 12.63
N SER A 39 -5.31 8.52 13.94
CA SER A 39 -5.55 7.30 14.72
C SER A 39 -7.02 6.86 14.72
N GLY A 40 -7.80 7.30 13.74
CA GLY A 40 -9.22 7.07 13.58
C GLY A 40 -9.65 6.55 12.22
N THR A 41 -8.71 6.29 11.29
CA THR A 41 -9.06 5.77 9.96
C THR A 41 -8.41 4.42 9.69
N LEU A 42 -9.02 3.64 8.80
CA LEU A 42 -8.54 2.32 8.41
C LEU A 42 -7.14 2.37 7.81
N PHE A 43 -6.90 3.23 6.84
CA PHE A 43 -5.60 3.33 6.17
C PHE A 43 -4.52 3.84 7.13
N GLY A 44 -4.85 4.82 7.96
CA GLY A 44 -3.95 5.30 9.00
C GLY A 44 -3.55 4.20 9.98
N ALA A 45 -4.50 3.39 10.45
CA ALA A 45 -4.24 2.27 11.34
C ALA A 45 -3.41 1.17 10.66
N LEU A 46 -3.68 0.85 9.39
CA LEU A 46 -2.88 -0.12 8.62
C LEU A 46 -1.42 0.35 8.46
N HIS A 47 -1.21 1.61 8.13
CA HIS A 47 0.16 2.17 8.06
C HIS A 47 0.87 2.11 9.40
N THR A 48 0.18 2.43 10.50
CA THR A 48 0.74 2.35 11.85
C THR A 48 1.21 0.94 12.19
N VAL A 49 0.36 -0.07 12.00
CA VAL A 49 0.73 -1.46 12.33
C VAL A 49 1.80 -2.02 11.41
N CYS A 50 1.89 -1.55 10.15
CA CYS A 50 2.99 -1.89 9.26
C CYS A 50 4.32 -1.34 9.79
N GLY A 51 4.36 -0.08 10.20
CA GLY A 51 5.55 0.52 10.82
C GLY A 51 5.97 -0.18 12.10
N GLU A 52 5.02 -0.55 12.97
CA GLU A 52 5.31 -1.35 14.17
C GLU A 52 5.98 -2.70 13.85
N VAL A 53 5.54 -3.38 12.77
CA VAL A 53 6.12 -4.65 12.36
C VAL A 53 7.53 -4.45 11.78
N GLU A 54 7.76 -3.38 11.00
CA GLU A 54 9.10 -3.02 10.52
C GLU A 54 10.06 -2.78 11.69
N ASP A 55 9.65 -2.00 12.68
CA ASP A 55 10.45 -1.70 13.87
C ASP A 55 10.80 -2.95 14.71
N LEU A 56 9.96 -3.96 14.66
CA LEU A 56 10.15 -5.21 15.41
C LEU A 56 11.01 -6.25 14.70
N THR A 57 11.12 -6.19 13.36
CA THR A 57 11.61 -7.33 12.57
C THR A 57 12.73 -7.00 11.59
N ASP A 58 13.08 -5.75 11.37
CA ASP A 58 14.01 -5.28 10.32
C ASP A 58 13.58 -5.69 8.89
N VAL A 59 12.33 -6.09 8.70
CA VAL A 59 11.76 -6.46 7.39
C VAL A 59 10.96 -5.29 6.86
N THR A 60 11.20 -4.91 5.61
CA THR A 60 10.45 -3.81 4.98
C THR A 60 9.00 -4.24 4.70
N ILE A 61 8.03 -3.44 5.18
CA ILE A 61 6.62 -3.65 4.86
C ILE A 61 6.20 -2.61 3.80
N ARG A 62 5.58 -3.07 2.72
CA ARG A 62 5.11 -2.21 1.61
C ARG A 62 3.59 -2.07 1.63
N PRO A 63 3.03 -1.11 2.39
CA PRO A 63 1.61 -0.86 2.38
C PRO A 63 1.19 -0.10 1.12
N VAL A 64 0.15 -0.58 0.45
CA VAL A 64 -0.54 0.08 -0.66
C VAL A 64 -2.02 0.10 -0.34
N THR A 65 -2.63 1.27 -0.38
CA THR A 65 -4.05 1.47 -0.07
C THR A 65 -4.80 2.05 -1.28
N VAL A 66 -5.98 1.52 -1.56
CA VAL A 66 -6.82 1.91 -2.72
C VAL A 66 -8.27 2.13 -2.26
N GLY A 67 -8.94 3.11 -2.85
CA GLY A 67 -10.31 3.47 -2.54
C GLY A 67 -10.42 4.65 -1.57
N THR A 68 -11.63 4.87 -1.05
CA THR A 68 -11.89 5.94 -0.09
C THR A 68 -11.69 5.43 1.32
N ASP A 69 -10.81 6.09 2.08
CA ASP A 69 -10.54 5.74 3.47
C ASP A 69 -11.82 5.82 4.33
N ARG A 70 -11.89 4.99 5.35
CA ARG A 70 -13.06 4.87 6.25
C ARG A 70 -12.65 5.10 7.70
N GLY A 71 -13.61 5.57 8.50
CA GLY A 71 -13.45 5.58 9.96
C GLY A 71 -13.20 4.17 10.50
N LEU A 72 -12.36 4.07 11.51
CA LEU A 72 -12.02 2.80 12.15
C LEU A 72 -13.09 2.43 13.18
N ASP A 73 -13.96 1.50 12.84
CA ASP A 73 -14.94 0.89 13.74
C ASP A 73 -14.44 -0.44 14.34
N GLY A 74 -15.25 -1.08 15.15
CA GLY A 74 -14.89 -2.34 15.81
C GLY A 74 -14.51 -3.48 14.85
N PRO A 75 -15.32 -3.78 13.81
CA PRO A 75 -15.00 -4.73 12.77
C PRO A 75 -13.71 -4.41 12.02
N LEU A 76 -13.53 -3.16 11.59
CA LEU A 76 -12.31 -2.73 10.90
C LEU A 76 -11.08 -2.74 11.81
N HIS A 77 -11.24 -2.45 13.09
CA HIS A 77 -10.15 -2.62 14.06
C HIS A 77 -9.73 -4.09 14.18
N ALA A 78 -10.67 -5.04 14.18
CA ALA A 78 -10.34 -6.47 14.16
C ALA A 78 -9.59 -6.87 12.89
N LEU A 79 -9.98 -6.32 11.72
CA LEU A 79 -9.30 -6.51 10.44
C LEU A 79 -7.85 -6.00 10.50
N VAL A 80 -7.61 -4.80 11.04
CA VAL A 80 -6.26 -4.22 11.19
C VAL A 80 -5.39 -5.08 12.09
N LEU A 81 -5.91 -5.57 13.22
CA LEU A 81 -5.16 -6.47 14.11
C LEU A 81 -4.86 -7.82 13.46
N ALA A 82 -5.77 -8.34 12.64
CA ALA A 82 -5.54 -9.55 11.85
C ALA A 82 -4.45 -9.34 10.79
N ALA A 83 -4.46 -8.20 10.09
CA ALA A 83 -3.43 -7.82 9.13
C ALA A 83 -2.05 -7.65 9.79
N ARG A 84 -1.99 -7.00 10.97
CA ARG A 84 -0.76 -6.89 11.77
C ARG A 84 -0.17 -8.26 12.09
N GLU A 85 -1.00 -9.18 12.58
CA GLU A 85 -0.58 -10.53 12.95
C GLU A 85 -0.09 -11.31 11.71
N ALA A 86 -0.78 -11.19 10.58
CA ALA A 86 -0.36 -11.79 9.32
C ALA A 86 0.99 -11.22 8.82
N ALA A 87 1.17 -9.89 8.88
CA ALA A 87 2.42 -9.22 8.50
C ALA A 87 3.58 -9.62 9.40
N LEU A 88 3.37 -9.68 10.71
CA LEU A 88 4.38 -10.13 11.69
C LEU A 88 4.79 -11.59 11.43
N ASN A 89 3.85 -12.47 11.13
CA ASN A 89 4.13 -13.85 10.77
C ASN A 89 4.94 -13.97 9.48
N ALA A 90 4.55 -13.23 8.46
CA ALA A 90 5.29 -13.17 7.20
C ALA A 90 6.72 -12.66 7.44
N ALA A 91 6.90 -11.56 8.15
CA ALA A 91 8.20 -10.98 8.46
C ALA A 91 9.10 -11.94 9.27
N THR A 92 8.52 -12.66 10.22
CA THR A 92 9.29 -13.54 11.13
C THR A 92 9.64 -14.88 10.47
N HIS A 93 8.79 -15.41 9.58
CA HIS A 93 8.88 -16.81 9.16
C HIS A 93 9.15 -17.02 7.67
N SER A 94 8.96 -16.03 6.82
CA SER A 94 9.18 -16.17 5.38
C SER A 94 10.65 -16.17 4.97
N GLY A 95 11.53 -15.57 5.79
CA GLY A 95 12.92 -15.32 5.43
C GLY A 95 13.08 -14.25 4.34
N CYS A 96 12.03 -13.50 4.03
CA CYS A 96 12.06 -12.41 3.05
C CYS A 96 12.51 -11.11 3.69
N ALA A 97 13.19 -10.26 2.90
CA ALA A 97 13.53 -8.89 3.33
C ALA A 97 12.35 -7.92 3.16
N GLU A 98 11.27 -8.34 2.50
CA GLU A 98 10.12 -7.49 2.18
C GLU A 98 8.82 -8.28 2.24
N VAL A 99 7.77 -7.65 2.82
CA VAL A 99 6.39 -8.13 2.86
C VAL A 99 5.48 -7.06 2.27
N HIS A 100 4.54 -7.47 1.43
CA HIS A 100 3.59 -6.58 0.79
C HIS A 100 2.26 -6.61 1.53
N VAL A 101 1.71 -5.43 1.80
CA VAL A 101 0.35 -5.27 2.34
C VAL A 101 -0.45 -4.43 1.35
N PHE A 102 -1.53 -4.98 0.84
CA PHE A 102 -2.44 -4.28 -0.07
C PHE A 102 -3.82 -4.19 0.60
N ALA A 103 -4.41 -3.02 0.62
CA ALA A 103 -5.75 -2.81 1.16
C ALA A 103 -6.62 -2.06 0.16
N GLU A 104 -7.82 -2.57 -0.08
CA GLU A 104 -8.80 -1.97 -0.98
C GLU A 104 -10.14 -1.77 -0.28
N VAL A 105 -10.68 -0.55 -0.39
CA VAL A 105 -12.03 -0.23 0.06
C VAL A 105 -12.95 -0.15 -1.15
N THR A 106 -13.96 -1.02 -1.17
CA THR A 106 -14.97 -1.10 -2.22
C THR A 106 -16.38 -0.88 -1.64
N PRO A 107 -17.41 -0.71 -2.48
CA PRO A 107 -18.80 -0.66 -1.99
C PRO A 107 -19.26 -1.94 -1.27
N SER A 108 -18.63 -3.09 -1.56
CA SER A 108 -18.96 -4.37 -0.94
C SER A 108 -18.25 -4.64 0.37
N GLY A 109 -17.20 -3.87 0.68
CA GLY A 109 -16.44 -4.07 1.90
C GLY A 109 -15.00 -3.63 1.80
N VAL A 110 -14.18 -4.18 2.67
CA VAL A 110 -12.73 -3.95 2.74
C VAL A 110 -12.01 -5.27 2.55
N ASP A 111 -11.05 -5.29 1.64
CA ASP A 111 -10.15 -6.41 1.41
C ASP A 111 -8.72 -6.00 1.81
N VAL A 112 -8.03 -6.87 2.57
CA VAL A 112 -6.62 -6.69 2.91
C VAL A 112 -5.86 -7.96 2.57
N PHE A 113 -4.78 -7.82 1.81
CA PHE A 113 -3.90 -8.90 1.41
C PHE A 113 -2.51 -8.68 2.02
N VAL A 114 -2.00 -9.70 2.69
CA VAL A 114 -0.63 -9.72 3.22
C VAL A 114 0.12 -10.82 2.51
N ARG A 115 1.20 -10.48 1.81
CA ARG A 115 1.94 -11.42 0.97
C ARG A 115 3.44 -11.36 1.21
N ASP A 116 4.03 -12.53 1.37
CA ASP A 116 5.46 -12.76 1.28
C ASP A 116 5.82 -13.61 0.04
N ARG A 117 7.11 -13.68 -0.26
CA ARG A 117 7.68 -14.51 -1.34
C ARG A 117 8.62 -15.60 -0.80
N GLY A 118 8.41 -16.03 0.42
CA GLY A 118 9.18 -17.08 1.06
C GLY A 118 8.89 -18.48 0.48
N PRO A 119 9.46 -19.50 1.07
CA PRO A 119 9.24 -20.90 0.62
C PRO A 119 7.82 -21.40 0.90
N GLY A 120 7.00 -20.59 1.58
CA GLY A 120 5.69 -21.01 2.06
C GLY A 120 5.81 -22.11 3.13
N PHE A 121 4.70 -22.77 3.39
CA PHE A 121 4.62 -23.89 4.31
C PHE A 121 3.49 -24.85 3.87
N SER A 122 3.61 -26.10 4.24
CA SER A 122 2.53 -27.09 4.15
C SER A 122 1.75 -27.11 5.47
N GLU A 123 0.43 -27.22 5.41
CA GLU A 123 -0.39 -27.37 6.63
C GLU A 123 0.01 -28.60 7.45
N ALA A 124 0.53 -29.64 6.78
CA ALA A 124 1.00 -30.85 7.43
C ALA A 124 2.31 -30.65 8.22
N ASP A 125 3.10 -29.62 7.86
CA ASP A 125 4.41 -29.34 8.45
C ASP A 125 4.36 -28.27 9.54
N VAL A 126 3.18 -27.70 9.80
CA VAL A 126 3.02 -26.67 10.85
C VAL A 126 2.90 -27.35 12.21
N PRO A 127 3.85 -27.10 13.14
CA PRO A 127 3.78 -27.62 14.49
C PRO A 127 2.49 -27.23 15.20
N PRO A 128 1.96 -28.07 16.11
CA PRO A 128 0.69 -27.80 16.80
C PRO A 128 0.63 -26.49 17.57
N ASP A 129 1.76 -26.02 18.06
CA ASP A 129 1.92 -24.73 18.75
C ASP A 129 1.78 -23.51 17.82
N ARG A 130 2.04 -23.69 16.53
CA ARG A 130 1.86 -22.64 15.50
C ARG A 130 0.46 -22.61 14.87
N HIS A 131 -0.35 -23.63 15.08
CA HIS A 131 -1.78 -23.57 14.72
C HIS A 131 -2.53 -22.47 15.48
N GLY A 132 -2.06 -22.09 16.68
CA GLY A 132 -2.66 -21.03 17.49
C GLY A 132 -2.77 -19.68 16.80
N VAL A 133 -1.77 -19.28 16.04
CA VAL A 133 -1.74 -17.97 15.36
C VAL A 133 -2.78 -17.89 14.23
N ARG A 134 -2.92 -18.94 13.43
CA ARG A 134 -3.92 -19.01 12.36
C ARG A 134 -5.34 -19.06 12.91
N HIS A 135 -5.55 -19.81 14.00
CA HIS A 135 -6.81 -19.81 14.71
C HIS A 135 -7.11 -18.41 15.27
N SER A 136 -6.11 -17.72 15.80
CA SER A 136 -6.25 -16.34 16.31
C SER A 136 -6.72 -15.36 15.23
N ILE A 137 -6.11 -15.36 14.04
CA ILE A 137 -6.53 -14.53 12.91
C ILE A 137 -7.94 -14.89 12.47
N ARG A 138 -8.19 -16.18 12.24
CA ARG A 138 -9.50 -16.68 11.78
C ARG A 138 -10.60 -16.39 12.77
N ASP A 139 -10.39 -16.73 14.03
CA ASP A 139 -11.37 -16.52 15.10
C ASP A 139 -11.70 -15.05 15.30
N ARG A 140 -10.69 -14.18 15.18
CA ARG A 140 -10.88 -12.72 15.26
C ARG A 140 -11.74 -12.22 14.11
N MET A 141 -11.42 -12.63 12.87
CA MET A 141 -12.18 -12.22 11.69
C MET A 141 -13.62 -12.72 11.74
N VAL A 142 -13.83 -14.00 12.05
CA VAL A 142 -15.17 -14.58 12.13
C VAL A 142 -16.02 -13.90 13.21
N ARG A 143 -15.45 -13.63 14.40
CA ARG A 143 -16.19 -12.89 15.45
C ARG A 143 -16.54 -11.48 15.05
N ALA A 144 -15.75 -10.84 14.19
CA ALA A 144 -16.02 -9.50 13.67
C ALA A 144 -16.95 -9.50 12.45
N GLY A 145 -17.37 -10.67 11.96
CA GLY A 145 -18.24 -10.81 10.78
C GLY A 145 -17.50 -10.82 9.46
N GLY A 146 -16.17 -10.99 9.47
CA GLY A 146 -15.34 -11.09 8.28
C GLY A 146 -14.88 -12.50 7.98
N ASP A 147 -14.15 -12.64 6.88
CA ASP A 147 -13.58 -13.89 6.40
C ASP A 147 -12.06 -13.81 6.26
N VAL A 148 -11.41 -14.99 6.30
CA VAL A 148 -9.97 -15.12 6.05
C VAL A 148 -9.68 -16.33 5.19
N ARG A 149 -8.80 -16.12 4.21
CA ARG A 149 -8.22 -17.18 3.39
C ARG A 149 -6.70 -17.12 3.47
N ILE A 150 -6.06 -18.29 3.55
CA ILE A 150 -4.59 -18.40 3.57
C ILE A 150 -4.19 -19.37 2.48
N ASP A 151 -3.44 -18.88 1.50
CA ASP A 151 -2.83 -19.64 0.43
C ASP A 151 -1.31 -19.68 0.65
N SER A 152 -0.73 -20.87 0.80
CA SER A 152 0.71 -21.02 1.00
C SER A 152 1.27 -22.11 0.09
N GLY A 153 2.44 -21.84 -0.47
CA GLY A 153 3.10 -22.76 -1.39
C GLY A 153 4.52 -22.30 -1.74
N PRO A 154 5.20 -22.97 -2.67
CA PRO A 154 6.62 -22.72 -2.98
C PRO A 154 6.94 -21.30 -3.46
N ARG A 155 5.94 -20.48 -3.72
CA ARG A 155 6.07 -19.10 -4.17
C ARG A 155 5.75 -18.05 -3.12
N GLY A 156 5.58 -18.47 -1.87
CA GLY A 156 5.23 -17.60 -0.74
C GLY A 156 3.89 -17.92 -0.11
N THR A 157 3.51 -17.05 0.81
CA THR A 157 2.21 -17.10 1.49
C THR A 157 1.43 -15.83 1.22
N GLU A 158 0.13 -15.97 1.00
CA GLU A 158 -0.82 -14.88 0.93
C GLU A 158 -1.95 -15.11 1.94
N VAL A 159 -2.17 -14.12 2.79
CA VAL A 159 -3.30 -14.04 3.71
C VAL A 159 -4.25 -12.99 3.18
N SER A 160 -5.46 -13.42 2.81
CA SER A 160 -6.55 -12.55 2.34
C SER A 160 -7.58 -12.40 3.45
N LEU A 161 -7.84 -11.17 3.85
CA LEU A 161 -8.80 -10.79 4.89
C LEU A 161 -9.91 -9.98 4.22
N HIS A 162 -11.17 -10.36 4.44
CA HIS A 162 -12.33 -9.65 3.92
C HIS A 162 -13.26 -9.23 5.05
N MET A 163 -13.68 -7.96 5.05
CA MET A 163 -14.70 -7.42 5.95
C MET A 163 -15.83 -6.84 5.10
N PRO A 164 -17.03 -7.41 5.15
CA PRO A 164 -18.18 -6.89 4.41
C PRO A 164 -18.60 -5.50 4.95
N SER A 165 -19.31 -4.75 4.09
CA SER A 165 -19.86 -3.42 4.44
C SER A 165 -21.05 -3.50 5.35
#